data_2b3824de177134693b654207f5d84da5
#
_entry.id   2b3824de177134693b654207f5d84da5
#
_cell.length_a   1.000
_cell.length_b   1.000
_cell.length_c   1.000
_cell.angle_alpha   90.00
_cell.angle_beta   90.00
_cell.angle_gamma   90.00
#
_symmetry.space_group_name_H-M   'P 1'
#
loop_
_entity.id
_entity.type
_entity.pdbx_description
1 polymer ?
#
loop_
_entity_poly.entity_id
_entity_poly.type
_entity_poly.pdbx_seq_one_letter_code
_entity_poly.pdbx_strand_id
1 'polypeptide(L)'
;MVEASLTLLDTQQVDDCWNRIGVHGDKSCERLAEHVHCRNCEVYAAAATYLLDRIALRQDQLDSAETMDSQREQSDLGETRSILVFRLGEEWFGLATGSLVEVAPMNPIHSLPHQRSRALQGVTNVRGALVACLSLGELLDLEPGAAPVSERRVVPRMLIISAAGGPVVAPVEEVDGIHAIPLARILPPNHADGQASRRHVAGVL
;
A
#
# COMPACT_ATOMS: atom_id res chain seq x y z
N MET A 1 6.40 -32.59 28.59
CA MET A 1 7.06 -32.83 27.30
C MET A 1 5.99 -33.36 26.35
N VAL A 2 5.46 -32.52 25.53
CA VAL A 2 4.53 -32.87 24.45
C VAL A 2 5.21 -32.39 23.16
N GLU A 3 5.83 -33.35 22.48
CA GLU A 3 6.39 -33.10 21.13
C GLU A 3 5.22 -32.89 20.17
N ALA A 4 5.08 -31.63 19.69
CA ALA A 4 4.22 -31.32 18.57
C ALA A 4 4.93 -31.82 17.29
N SER A 5 4.52 -33.00 16.82
CA SER A 5 4.87 -33.48 15.47
C SER A 5 4.29 -32.53 14.46
N LEU A 6 5.13 -31.66 13.89
CA LEU A 6 4.83 -30.97 12.65
C LEU A 6 4.77 -32.02 11.54
N THR A 7 3.57 -32.44 11.20
CA THR A 7 3.30 -33.24 10.01
C THR A 7 3.60 -32.36 8.81
N LEU A 8 4.69 -32.66 8.11
CA LEU A 8 5.03 -32.08 6.80
C LEU A 8 3.93 -32.45 5.83
N LEU A 9 2.96 -31.55 5.65
CA LEU A 9 1.89 -31.68 4.68
C LEU A 9 2.46 -31.57 3.26
N ASP A 10 2.38 -32.73 2.62
CA ASP A 10 2.19 -32.96 1.19
C ASP A 10 2.96 -32.02 0.25
N THR A 11 4.16 -32.42 -0.06
CA THR A 11 4.94 -31.87 -1.19
C THR A 11 4.35 -32.45 -2.47
N GLN A 12 3.15 -32.06 -2.84
CA GLN A 12 2.62 -32.32 -4.15
C GLN A 12 3.52 -31.56 -5.13
N GLN A 13 4.39 -32.28 -5.78
CA GLN A 13 5.41 -31.74 -6.67
C GLN A 13 4.69 -31.17 -7.90
N VAL A 14 4.73 -29.84 -8.04
CA VAL A 14 4.20 -29.16 -9.24
C VAL A 14 4.98 -29.66 -10.46
N ASP A 15 4.29 -30.20 -11.46
CA ASP A 15 4.93 -30.57 -12.70
C ASP A 15 5.33 -29.32 -13.50
N ASP A 16 6.60 -28.97 -13.45
CA ASP A 16 7.19 -27.80 -14.09
C ASP A 16 7.68 -28.10 -15.52
N CYS A 17 6.95 -28.94 -16.24
CA CYS A 17 7.31 -29.40 -17.58
C CYS A 17 7.65 -28.25 -18.56
N TRP A 18 7.11 -27.04 -18.36
CA TRP A 18 7.43 -25.87 -19.19
C TRP A 18 8.89 -25.44 -19.13
N ASN A 19 9.58 -25.73 -18.00
CA ASN A 19 11.00 -25.42 -17.82
C ASN A 19 11.91 -26.55 -18.37
N ARG A 20 11.43 -27.78 -18.47
CA ARG A 20 12.20 -28.94 -18.88
C ARG A 20 12.02 -29.25 -20.37
N ILE A 21 10.79 -29.52 -20.78
CA ILE A 21 10.43 -29.94 -22.15
C ILE A 21 9.55 -28.92 -22.88
N GLY A 22 9.14 -27.84 -22.21
CA GLY A 22 8.27 -26.80 -22.76
C GLY A 22 9.01 -25.63 -23.39
N VAL A 23 8.37 -24.47 -23.44
CA VAL A 23 8.88 -23.26 -24.12
C VAL A 23 10.18 -22.71 -23.55
N HIS A 24 10.46 -22.95 -22.26
CA HIS A 24 11.69 -22.53 -21.58
C HIS A 24 12.75 -23.65 -21.52
N GLY A 25 12.38 -24.87 -21.91
CA GLY A 25 13.26 -26.02 -21.98
C GLY A 25 13.71 -26.36 -23.40
N ASP A 26 13.85 -27.66 -23.69
CA ASP A 26 14.32 -28.19 -24.98
C ASP A 26 13.27 -28.21 -26.07
N LYS A 27 12.02 -27.80 -25.77
CA LYS A 27 10.86 -27.75 -26.68
C LYS A 27 10.42 -29.11 -27.23
N SER A 28 10.75 -30.19 -26.56
CA SER A 28 10.38 -31.57 -26.94
C SER A 28 8.94 -31.96 -26.55
N CYS A 29 8.19 -31.07 -25.90
CA CYS A 29 6.83 -31.35 -25.47
C CYS A 29 5.87 -31.49 -26.65
N GLU A 30 5.23 -32.69 -26.79
CA GLU A 30 4.28 -32.98 -27.86
C GLU A 30 3.09 -32.03 -27.89
N ARG A 31 2.66 -31.54 -26.72
CA ARG A 31 1.52 -30.59 -26.60
C ARG A 31 1.82 -29.20 -27.16
N LEU A 32 3.09 -28.86 -27.42
CA LEU A 32 3.43 -27.57 -28.05
C LEU A 32 2.92 -27.47 -29.48
N ALA A 33 2.75 -28.60 -30.17
CA ALA A 33 2.18 -28.63 -31.54
C ALA A 33 0.71 -28.16 -31.54
N GLU A 34 -0.04 -28.47 -30.50
CA GLU A 34 -1.45 -28.11 -30.36
C GLU A 34 -1.63 -26.73 -29.70
N HIS A 35 -0.94 -26.49 -28.60
CA HIS A 35 -1.15 -25.29 -27.78
C HIS A 35 -0.27 -24.11 -28.17
N VAL A 36 0.74 -24.32 -29.02
CA VAL A 36 1.73 -23.31 -29.47
C VAL A 36 2.61 -22.77 -28.33
N HIS A 37 2.04 -22.59 -27.15
CA HIS A 37 2.73 -22.05 -25.96
C HIS A 37 2.22 -22.70 -24.67
N CYS A 38 3.11 -22.98 -23.71
CA CYS A 38 2.73 -23.63 -22.44
C CYS A 38 1.66 -22.87 -21.66
N ARG A 39 1.54 -21.56 -21.80
CA ARG A 39 0.48 -20.75 -21.15
C ARG A 39 -0.94 -21.14 -21.59
N ASN A 40 -1.08 -21.73 -22.76
CA ASN A 40 -2.36 -22.18 -23.27
C ASN A 40 -2.66 -23.64 -22.88
N CYS A 41 -1.69 -24.33 -22.26
CA CYS A 41 -1.78 -25.72 -21.89
C CYS A 41 -2.45 -25.88 -20.52
N GLU A 42 -3.34 -26.86 -20.40
CA GLU A 42 -4.06 -27.17 -19.15
C GLU A 42 -3.13 -27.57 -17.99
N VAL A 43 -1.98 -28.23 -18.27
CA VAL A 43 -1.01 -28.58 -17.22
C VAL A 43 -0.40 -27.33 -16.60
N TYR A 44 -0.07 -26.32 -17.42
CA TYR A 44 0.42 -25.04 -16.92
C TYR A 44 -0.67 -24.29 -16.14
N ALA A 45 -1.91 -24.29 -16.65
CA ALA A 45 -3.03 -23.66 -15.96
C ALA A 45 -3.31 -24.30 -14.60
N ALA A 46 -3.31 -25.63 -14.52
CA ALA A 46 -3.50 -26.35 -13.26
C ALA A 46 -2.37 -26.06 -12.25
N ALA A 47 -1.11 -26.05 -12.71
CA ALA A 47 0.03 -25.71 -11.88
C ALA A 47 -0.03 -24.26 -11.37
N ALA A 48 -0.42 -23.32 -12.24
CA ALA A 48 -0.58 -21.91 -11.87
C ALA A 48 -1.70 -21.73 -10.81
N THR A 49 -2.85 -22.37 -11.00
CA THR A 49 -3.95 -22.35 -10.02
C THR A 49 -3.49 -22.89 -8.66
N TYR A 50 -2.84 -24.04 -8.66
CA TYR A 50 -2.34 -24.65 -7.43
C TYR A 50 -1.34 -23.74 -6.67
N LEU A 51 -0.43 -23.09 -7.40
CA LEU A 51 0.52 -22.16 -6.81
C LEU A 51 -0.15 -20.91 -6.25
N LEU A 52 -1.13 -20.36 -6.99
CA LEU A 52 -1.90 -19.19 -6.54
C LEU A 52 -2.73 -19.50 -5.28
N ASP A 53 -3.39 -20.65 -5.25
CA ASP A 53 -4.16 -21.09 -4.09
C ASP A 53 -3.26 -21.27 -2.84
N ARG A 54 -2.04 -21.77 -3.02
CA ARG A 54 -1.08 -21.89 -1.92
C ARG A 54 -0.60 -20.52 -1.41
N ILE A 55 -0.44 -19.56 -2.31
CA ILE A 55 -0.05 -18.19 -1.93
C ILE A 55 -1.21 -17.54 -1.18
N ALA A 56 -2.45 -17.66 -1.68
CA ALA A 56 -3.63 -17.15 -1.02
C ALA A 56 -3.81 -17.73 0.40
N LEU A 57 -3.71 -19.05 0.55
CA LEU A 57 -3.80 -19.72 1.86
C LEU A 57 -2.69 -19.29 2.84
N ARG A 58 -1.48 -19.01 2.35
CA ARG A 58 -0.41 -18.47 3.20
C ARG A 58 -0.69 -17.03 3.61
N GLN A 59 -1.20 -16.22 2.69
CA GLN A 59 -1.58 -14.83 2.98
C GLN A 59 -2.68 -14.81 4.05
N ASP A 60 -3.74 -15.60 3.87
CA ASP A 60 -4.84 -15.70 4.83
C ASP A 60 -4.38 -16.19 6.22
N GLN A 61 -3.38 -17.08 6.28
CA GLN A 61 -2.79 -17.54 7.54
C GLN A 61 -1.94 -16.46 8.21
N LEU A 62 -1.17 -15.68 7.46
CA LEU A 62 -0.38 -14.58 7.99
C LEU A 62 -1.30 -13.46 8.46
N ASP A 63 -2.29 -13.07 7.65
CA ASP A 63 -3.27 -12.05 7.98
C ASP A 63 -4.12 -12.48 9.20
N SER A 64 -4.44 -13.79 9.33
CA SER A 64 -5.16 -14.33 10.49
C SER A 64 -4.30 -14.33 11.75
N ALA A 65 -3.00 -14.61 11.66
CA ALA A 65 -2.09 -14.59 12.80
C ALA A 65 -1.86 -13.15 13.30
N GLU A 66 -1.63 -12.21 12.39
CA GLU A 66 -1.50 -10.77 12.70
C GLU A 66 -2.82 -10.20 13.23
N THR A 67 -3.97 -10.63 12.70
CA THR A 67 -5.29 -10.21 13.15
C THR A 67 -5.61 -10.73 14.55
N MET A 68 -5.21 -11.97 14.90
CA MET A 68 -5.45 -12.52 16.23
C MET A 68 -4.61 -11.85 17.31
N ASP A 69 -3.36 -11.50 17.02
CA ASP A 69 -2.52 -10.75 17.95
C ASP A 69 -3.02 -9.30 18.09
N SER A 70 -3.36 -8.66 16.97
CA SER A 70 -3.97 -7.34 16.94
C SER A 70 -5.34 -7.29 17.64
N GLN A 71 -6.17 -8.34 17.53
CA GLN A 71 -7.46 -8.40 18.22
C GLN A 71 -7.34 -8.58 19.72
N ARG A 72 -6.30 -9.25 20.20
CA ARG A 72 -6.03 -9.37 21.65
C ARG A 72 -5.60 -8.02 22.25
N GLU A 73 -4.79 -7.26 21.55
CA GLU A 73 -4.42 -5.91 21.96
C GLU A 73 -5.58 -4.90 21.80
N GLN A 74 -6.44 -5.07 20.80
CA GLN A 74 -7.59 -4.19 20.55
C GLN A 74 -8.73 -4.35 21.55
N SER A 75 -8.91 -5.51 22.17
CA SER A 75 -9.96 -5.72 23.18
C SER A 75 -9.76 -4.89 24.44
N ASP A 76 -8.51 -4.46 24.71
CA ASP A 76 -8.15 -3.63 25.88
C ASP A 76 -8.09 -2.12 25.57
N LEU A 77 -8.09 -1.72 24.28
CA LEU A 77 -7.82 -0.34 23.85
C LEU A 77 -9.08 0.52 23.64
N GLY A 78 -10.29 -0.02 23.81
CA GLY A 78 -11.54 0.69 23.55
C GLY A 78 -11.75 0.96 22.05
N GLU A 79 -12.48 2.05 21.73
CA GLU A 79 -12.76 2.44 20.35
C GLU A 79 -11.49 2.94 19.64
N THR A 80 -11.17 2.34 18.49
CA THR A 80 -9.98 2.68 17.69
C THR A 80 -10.35 3.28 16.33
N ARG A 81 -9.43 4.03 15.74
CA ARG A 81 -9.52 4.54 14.37
C ARG A 81 -8.33 4.07 13.55
N SER A 82 -8.60 3.51 12.37
CA SER A 82 -7.55 3.16 11.41
C SER A 82 -7.01 4.42 10.73
N ILE A 83 -5.71 4.62 10.82
CA ILE A 83 -5.00 5.80 10.31
C ILE A 83 -3.81 5.34 9.49
N LEU A 84 -3.71 5.82 8.23
CA LEU A 84 -2.50 5.73 7.44
C LEU A 84 -1.49 6.76 7.95
N VAL A 85 -0.31 6.31 8.33
CA VAL A 85 0.79 7.18 8.79
C VAL A 85 1.75 7.43 7.63
N PHE A 86 2.07 8.70 7.39
CA PHE A 86 2.97 9.14 6.32
C PHE A 86 3.77 10.36 6.75
N ARG A 87 4.84 10.66 6.02
CA ARG A 87 5.76 11.76 6.34
C ARG A 87 5.76 12.84 5.27
N LEU A 88 5.80 14.10 5.74
CA LEU A 88 6.03 15.30 4.93
C LEU A 88 7.15 16.11 5.59
N GLY A 89 8.27 16.30 4.91
CA GLY A 89 9.43 16.92 5.49
C GLY A 89 9.93 16.13 6.71
N GLU A 90 9.99 16.77 7.85
CA GLU A 90 10.43 16.16 9.11
C GLU A 90 9.27 15.65 9.99
N GLU A 91 8.02 15.95 9.61
CA GLU A 91 6.85 15.66 10.44
C GLU A 91 6.06 14.44 9.92
N TRP A 92 5.48 13.69 10.86
CA TRP A 92 4.61 12.57 10.60
C TRP A 92 3.15 12.99 10.69
N PHE A 93 2.36 12.54 9.75
CA PHE A 93 0.94 12.83 9.63
C PHE A 93 0.11 11.56 9.57
N GLY A 94 -1.13 11.67 10.00
CA GLY A 94 -2.11 10.61 9.95
C GLY A 94 -3.32 10.99 9.07
N LEU A 95 -3.68 10.11 8.13
CA LEU A 95 -4.90 10.21 7.36
C LEU A 95 -5.86 9.08 7.75
N ALA A 96 -7.10 9.41 8.12
CA ALA A 96 -8.12 8.39 8.35
C ALA A 96 -8.31 7.53 7.10
N THR A 97 -8.21 6.19 7.25
CA THR A 97 -8.29 5.27 6.10
C THR A 97 -9.60 5.36 5.33
N GLY A 98 -10.69 5.79 5.97
CA GLY A 98 -11.97 6.05 5.29
C GLY A 98 -11.91 7.15 4.23
N SER A 99 -10.89 8.02 4.26
CA SER A 99 -10.66 9.03 3.22
C SER A 99 -9.62 8.60 2.18
N LEU A 100 -8.91 7.50 2.43
CA LEU A 100 -7.91 6.97 1.51
C LEU A 100 -8.59 6.07 0.47
N VAL A 101 -8.30 6.31 -0.81
CA VAL A 101 -8.72 5.43 -1.90
C VAL A 101 -7.62 4.42 -2.22
N GLU A 102 -6.36 4.91 -2.31
CA GLU A 102 -5.22 4.08 -2.73
C GLU A 102 -3.90 4.76 -2.38
N VAL A 103 -2.85 3.95 -2.21
CA VAL A 103 -1.45 4.38 -2.18
C VAL A 103 -0.78 3.91 -3.47
N ALA A 104 -0.32 4.84 -4.31
CA ALA A 104 0.26 4.54 -5.61
C ALA A 104 1.75 4.92 -5.68
N PRO A 105 2.51 4.33 -6.62
CA PRO A 105 3.84 4.82 -6.95
C PRO A 105 3.78 6.25 -7.50
N MET A 106 4.92 6.96 -7.46
CA MET A 106 5.03 8.28 -8.08
C MET A 106 4.83 8.22 -9.58
N ASN A 107 3.92 9.05 -10.08
CA ASN A 107 3.67 9.29 -11.49
C ASN A 107 4.07 10.72 -11.87
N PRO A 108 4.34 11.01 -13.15
CA PRO A 108 4.60 12.38 -13.60
C PRO A 108 3.44 13.32 -13.26
N ILE A 109 3.78 14.51 -12.75
CA ILE A 109 2.84 15.59 -12.47
C ILE A 109 3.00 16.63 -13.56
N HIS A 110 1.90 16.95 -14.23
CA HIS A 110 1.86 17.94 -15.32
C HIS A 110 1.27 19.26 -14.78
N SER A 111 2.07 20.31 -14.80
CA SER A 111 1.64 21.63 -14.34
C SER A 111 0.50 22.18 -15.20
N LEU A 112 -0.41 22.90 -14.57
CA LEU A 112 -1.50 23.61 -15.27
C LEU A 112 -1.10 25.06 -15.54
N PRO A 113 -1.35 25.61 -16.75
CA PRO A 113 -1.13 27.00 -17.02
C PRO A 113 -2.07 27.88 -16.17
N HIS A 114 -1.58 29.06 -15.76
CA HIS A 114 -2.37 30.06 -15.01
C HIS A 114 -2.94 29.62 -13.67
N GLN A 115 -2.37 28.58 -13.04
CA GLN A 115 -2.78 28.19 -11.69
C GLN A 115 -2.46 29.30 -10.69
N ARG A 116 -3.41 29.57 -9.78
CA ARG A 116 -3.29 30.61 -8.74
C ARG A 116 -3.01 30.05 -7.35
N SER A 117 -3.32 28.79 -7.14
CA SER A 117 -3.13 28.14 -5.85
C SER A 117 -1.73 27.54 -5.78
N ARG A 118 -0.98 27.82 -4.71
CA ARG A 118 0.33 27.21 -4.46
C ARG A 118 0.18 25.71 -4.13
N ALA A 119 -0.92 25.35 -3.47
CA ALA A 119 -1.21 23.97 -3.13
C ALA A 119 -1.52 23.08 -4.35
N LEU A 120 -2.03 23.66 -5.46
CA LEU A 120 -2.27 22.89 -6.68
C LEU A 120 -0.95 22.74 -7.46
N GLN A 121 -0.40 21.54 -7.53
CA GLN A 121 0.82 21.25 -8.27
C GLN A 121 0.58 20.99 -9.76
N GLY A 122 -0.62 20.51 -10.11
CA GLY A 122 -0.97 20.17 -11.47
C GLY A 122 -1.96 19.02 -11.53
N VAL A 123 -1.81 18.17 -12.55
CA VAL A 123 -2.59 16.94 -12.74
C VAL A 123 -1.66 15.75 -12.98
N THR A 124 -2.10 14.59 -12.57
CA THR A 124 -1.41 13.33 -12.81
C THR A 124 -2.37 12.27 -13.31
N ASN A 125 -1.87 11.28 -14.03
CA ASN A 125 -2.68 10.16 -14.51
C ASN A 125 -2.82 9.10 -13.41
N VAL A 126 -4.06 8.84 -13.01
CA VAL A 126 -4.41 7.72 -12.11
C VAL A 126 -5.35 6.80 -12.87
N ARG A 127 -4.87 5.61 -13.24
CA ARG A 127 -5.66 4.58 -13.94
C ARG A 127 -6.38 5.11 -15.20
N GLY A 128 -5.72 5.99 -15.96
CA GLY A 128 -6.29 6.57 -17.19
C GLY A 128 -7.09 7.86 -16.99
N ALA A 129 -7.40 8.26 -15.77
CA ALA A 129 -8.06 9.52 -15.45
C ALA A 129 -7.03 10.59 -15.04
N LEU A 130 -7.23 11.84 -15.49
CA LEU A 130 -6.46 12.97 -15.02
C LEU A 130 -7.05 13.48 -13.70
N VAL A 131 -6.25 13.43 -12.65
CA VAL A 131 -6.65 13.79 -11.29
C VAL A 131 -5.79 14.95 -10.80
N ALA A 132 -6.40 15.90 -10.09
CA ALA A 132 -5.70 17.03 -9.51
C ALA A 132 -4.68 16.58 -8.47
N CYS A 133 -3.46 17.12 -8.57
CA CYS A 133 -2.37 16.85 -7.64
C CYS A 133 -2.16 18.06 -6.73
N LEU A 134 -2.25 17.83 -5.41
CA LEU A 134 -2.17 18.84 -4.38
C LEU A 134 -0.94 18.63 -3.49
N SER A 135 -0.27 19.69 -3.11
CA SER A 135 0.74 19.69 -2.07
C SER A 135 0.08 19.79 -0.71
N LEU A 136 0.16 18.73 0.09
CA LEU A 136 -0.28 18.77 1.49
C LEU A 136 0.60 19.71 2.32
N GLY A 137 1.90 19.80 2.03
CA GLY A 137 2.80 20.74 2.69
C GLY A 137 2.34 22.19 2.56
N GLU A 138 1.95 22.62 1.34
CA GLU A 138 1.41 23.96 1.11
C GLU A 138 0.02 24.17 1.75
N LEU A 139 -0.81 23.11 1.83
CA LEU A 139 -2.12 23.18 2.50
C LEU A 139 -1.99 23.27 4.01
N LEU A 140 -0.97 22.64 4.57
CA LEU A 140 -0.69 22.62 6.01
C LEU A 140 0.23 23.76 6.46
N ASP A 141 0.64 24.63 5.53
CA ASP A 141 1.58 25.74 5.75
C ASP A 141 2.92 25.25 6.34
N LEU A 142 3.39 24.07 5.89
CA LEU A 142 4.69 23.53 6.31
C LEU A 142 5.82 24.30 5.63
N GLU A 143 6.83 24.66 6.39
CA GLU A 143 8.06 25.19 5.80
C GLU A 143 8.79 24.07 5.04
N PRO A 144 9.38 24.39 3.87
CA PRO A 144 10.20 23.43 3.14
C PRO A 144 11.42 23.05 3.99
N GLY A 145 11.30 21.99 4.78
CA GLY A 145 12.41 21.42 5.53
C GLY A 145 13.40 20.75 4.58
N ALA A 146 14.68 20.71 4.96
CA ALA A 146 15.65 19.85 4.31
C ALA A 146 15.18 18.41 4.52
N ALA A 147 15.06 17.64 3.43
CA ALA A 147 14.72 16.22 3.54
C ALA A 147 15.68 15.55 4.54
N PRO A 148 15.19 14.86 5.58
CA PRO A 148 16.05 14.22 6.54
C PRO A 148 16.97 13.24 5.81
N VAL A 149 18.25 13.27 6.17
CA VAL A 149 19.23 12.31 5.69
C VAL A 149 18.88 10.96 6.34
N SER A 150 17.95 10.25 5.74
CA SER A 150 17.59 8.90 6.18
C SER A 150 18.60 7.92 5.59
N GLU A 151 19.23 7.12 6.45
CA GLU A 151 20.06 5.97 6.00
C GLU A 151 19.23 4.90 5.28
N ARG A 152 17.91 4.91 5.45
CA ARG A 152 16.96 4.06 4.73
C ARG A 152 16.60 4.68 3.39
N ARG A 153 16.57 3.86 2.34
CA ARG A 153 16.07 4.25 1.02
C ARG A 153 14.56 4.52 1.10
N VAL A 154 14.22 5.78 1.33
CA VAL A 154 12.83 6.25 1.33
C VAL A 154 12.30 6.25 -0.11
N VAL A 155 11.13 5.67 -0.31
CA VAL A 155 10.46 5.61 -1.62
C VAL A 155 9.21 6.48 -1.57
N PRO A 156 9.20 7.65 -2.25
CA PRO A 156 8.03 8.52 -2.29
C PRO A 156 6.80 7.82 -2.89
N ARG A 157 5.63 8.21 -2.42
CA ARG A 157 4.34 7.66 -2.84
C ARG A 157 3.35 8.77 -3.16
N MET A 158 2.28 8.42 -3.85
CA MET A 158 1.11 9.26 -4.04
C MET A 158 -0.06 8.69 -3.25
N LEU A 159 -0.68 9.51 -2.41
CA LEU A 159 -1.95 9.17 -1.76
C LEU A 159 -3.08 9.64 -2.66
N ILE A 160 -3.97 8.73 -3.04
CA ILE A 160 -5.23 9.07 -3.70
C ILE A 160 -6.28 9.21 -2.60
N ILE A 161 -6.81 10.41 -2.44
CA ILE A 161 -7.68 10.79 -1.33
C ILE A 161 -9.05 11.15 -1.87
N SER A 162 -10.10 10.63 -1.24
CA SER A 162 -11.49 10.99 -1.55
C SER A 162 -11.79 12.39 -1.02
N ALA A 163 -12.25 13.28 -1.89
CA ALA A 163 -12.67 14.63 -1.54
C ALA A 163 -14.08 14.92 -2.09
N ALA A 164 -14.74 15.96 -1.58
CA ALA A 164 -16.11 16.31 -1.95
C ALA A 164 -16.31 16.60 -3.46
N GLY A 165 -15.24 17.04 -4.13
CA GLY A 165 -15.24 17.32 -5.60
C GLY A 165 -14.73 16.19 -6.47
N GLY A 166 -14.46 15.01 -5.91
CA GLY A 166 -13.81 13.87 -6.56
C GLY A 166 -12.45 13.58 -5.96
N PRO A 167 -11.77 12.51 -6.42
CA PRO A 167 -10.48 12.14 -5.88
C PRO A 167 -9.41 13.21 -6.16
N VAL A 168 -8.49 13.36 -5.24
CA VAL A 168 -7.29 14.19 -5.38
C VAL A 168 -6.05 13.35 -5.09
N VAL A 169 -4.93 13.75 -5.64
CA VAL A 169 -3.63 13.08 -5.41
C VAL A 169 -2.75 13.97 -4.57
N ALA A 170 -2.11 13.39 -3.57
CA ALA A 170 -1.13 14.08 -2.75
C ALA A 170 0.18 13.29 -2.73
N PRO A 171 1.29 13.83 -3.27
CA PRO A 171 2.62 13.26 -3.10
C PRO A 171 3.05 13.33 -1.63
N VAL A 172 3.65 12.24 -1.14
CA VAL A 172 4.22 12.14 0.19
C VAL A 172 5.61 11.51 0.10
N GLU A 173 6.47 11.82 1.04
CA GLU A 173 7.86 11.36 1.00
C GLU A 173 7.99 9.91 1.43
N GLU A 174 7.21 9.51 2.43
CA GLU A 174 7.26 8.18 3.01
C GLU A 174 5.89 7.76 3.53
N VAL A 175 5.58 6.47 3.42
CA VAL A 175 4.41 5.85 4.03
C VAL A 175 4.91 4.76 4.96
N ASP A 176 4.57 4.87 6.25
CA ASP A 176 4.93 3.88 7.26
C ASP A 176 3.97 2.69 7.24
N GLY A 177 2.68 2.97 7.24
CA GLY A 177 1.65 1.93 7.21
C GLY A 177 0.32 2.37 7.80
N ILE A 178 -0.57 1.40 8.03
CA ILE A 178 -1.87 1.62 8.66
C ILE A 178 -1.80 1.16 10.11
N HIS A 179 -2.20 2.05 11.02
CA HIS A 179 -2.19 1.80 12.45
C HIS A 179 -3.60 1.96 13.03
N ALA A 180 -3.97 1.08 13.96
CA ALA A 180 -5.18 1.22 14.76
C ALA A 180 -4.86 2.08 15.99
N ILE A 181 -5.36 3.32 16.00
CA ILE A 181 -5.08 4.29 17.06
C ILE A 181 -6.30 4.40 17.97
N PRO A 182 -6.16 4.20 19.30
CA PRO A 182 -7.23 4.44 20.26
C PRO A 182 -7.72 5.89 20.19
N LEU A 183 -9.04 6.11 20.11
CA LEU A 183 -9.60 7.47 20.02
C LEU A 183 -9.18 8.34 21.22
N ALA A 184 -9.00 7.73 22.38
CA ALA A 184 -8.56 8.43 23.58
C ALA A 184 -7.14 9.05 23.47
N ARG A 185 -6.31 8.56 22.52
CA ARG A 185 -4.96 9.10 22.27
C ARG A 185 -4.97 10.25 21.26
N ILE A 186 -6.08 10.45 20.53
CA ILE A 186 -6.20 11.54 19.57
C ILE A 186 -6.63 12.79 20.32
N LEU A 187 -5.70 13.70 20.56
CA LEU A 187 -5.96 14.94 21.28
C LEU A 187 -6.47 16.04 20.33
N PRO A 188 -7.20 17.04 20.85
CA PRO A 188 -7.57 18.21 20.06
C PRO A 188 -6.35 18.95 19.49
N PRO A 189 -6.47 19.63 18.34
CA PRO A 189 -5.34 20.28 17.66
C PRO A 189 -4.65 21.41 18.43
N ASN A 190 -5.22 21.85 19.57
CA ASN A 190 -4.61 22.84 20.46
C ASN A 190 -3.31 22.33 21.15
N HIS A 191 -3.09 21.01 21.16
CA HIS A 191 -1.90 20.35 21.71
C HIS A 191 -0.82 20.08 20.65
N ALA A 192 -1.02 20.53 19.39
CA ALA A 192 -0.03 20.37 18.35
C ALA A 192 1.18 21.28 18.60
N ASP A 193 2.36 20.67 18.76
CA ASP A 193 3.65 21.36 18.85
C ASP A 193 4.34 21.49 17.48
N GLY A 194 3.74 20.90 16.41
CA GLY A 194 4.25 20.90 15.06
C GLY A 194 4.04 22.20 14.29
N GLN A 195 4.68 22.32 13.12
CA GLN A 195 4.59 23.49 12.22
C GLN A 195 3.27 23.52 11.45
N ALA A 196 2.57 22.37 11.33
CA ALA A 196 1.35 22.27 10.55
C ALA A 196 0.26 23.26 10.99
N SER A 197 -0.37 23.88 10.00
CA SER A 197 -1.50 24.79 10.24
C SER A 197 -2.66 24.05 10.92
N ARG A 198 -3.04 24.49 12.11
CA ARG A 198 -4.13 23.91 12.90
C ARG A 198 -5.50 23.92 12.19
N ARG A 199 -5.62 24.73 11.12
CA ARG A 199 -6.87 24.84 10.36
C ARG A 199 -7.27 23.52 9.67
N HIS A 200 -6.30 22.70 9.29
CA HIS A 200 -6.50 21.46 8.52
C HIS A 200 -6.18 20.20 9.34
N VAL A 201 -5.83 20.34 10.61
CA VAL A 201 -5.53 19.22 11.51
C VAL A 201 -6.74 18.95 12.40
N ALA A 202 -7.23 17.71 12.39
CA ALA A 202 -8.40 17.29 13.18
C ALA A 202 -8.01 16.86 14.61
N GLY A 203 -6.77 16.45 14.83
CA GLY A 203 -6.25 16.01 16.13
C GLY A 203 -4.76 15.73 16.06
N VAL A 204 -4.17 15.46 17.21
CA VAL A 204 -2.72 15.18 17.43
C VAL A 204 -2.60 13.89 18.21
N LEU A 205 -1.53 13.13 17.96
CA LEU A 205 -1.19 11.86 18.63
C LEU A 205 -0.08 12.06 19.66
#